data_da9415f7ee8585cd346a6044e0f0e6c4
#
_entry.id   da9415f7ee8585cd346a6044e0f0e6c4
#
_cell.length_a   1.000
_cell.length_b   1.000
_cell.length_c   1.000
_cell.angle_alpha   90.00
_cell.angle_beta   90.00
_cell.angle_gamma   90.00
#
_symmetry.space_group_name_H-M   'P 1'
#
loop_
_entity.id
_entity.type
_entity.pdbx_description
1 polymer ?
#
loop_
_entity_poly.entity_id
_entity_poly.type
_entity_poly.pdbx_seq_one_letter_code
_entity_poly.pdbx_strand_id
1 'polypeptide(L)'
;MILTNRFLMDEEDEPKADKKEENAPGFLNKKMEQIFFEKRSIYLWGQVDDKSAKDIVTKLLLLDADKPGAEINFYINSPGGVVTAGMSIYDTMQFIKPDVSTIVMGQACSMGSLLATAGAPGKRMILPNARHMIHQPSGGAGGQATDMQIQVNEILKMKKNLTEIYVHHNSKGKTFDELSNDMERDNFMSAQEAVDYGLVDEIISKR
;
A
#
# COMPACT_ATOMS: atom_id res chain seq x y z
N MET A 1 48.27 65.52 23.63
CA MET A 1 48.96 64.42 23.00
C MET A 1 48.97 63.25 24.03
N ILE A 2 47.93 62.50 24.14
CA ILE A 2 47.92 61.21 24.80
C ILE A 2 46.81 60.37 24.15
N LEU A 3 47.20 59.26 23.55
CA LEU A 3 46.34 58.19 22.99
C LEU A 3 45.87 57.33 24.11
N THR A 4 44.56 57.11 24.18
CA THR A 4 43.99 55.99 24.98
C THR A 4 43.29 55.03 24.05
N ASN A 5 43.92 53.91 23.86
CA ASN A 5 43.38 52.74 23.15
C ASN A 5 42.38 52.06 24.09
N ARG A 6 41.12 51.96 23.68
CA ARG A 6 40.09 51.22 24.40
C ARG A 6 39.82 49.93 23.63
N PHE A 7 40.33 48.84 24.10
CA PHE A 7 39.98 47.50 23.62
C PHE A 7 38.50 47.25 23.90
N LEU A 8 37.72 47.14 22.87
CA LEU A 8 36.39 46.55 22.90
C LEU A 8 36.61 45.05 22.83
N MET A 9 36.21 44.35 23.90
CA MET A 9 36.09 42.91 23.88
C MET A 9 34.89 42.57 23.02
N ASP A 10 35.11 41.82 21.95
CA ASP A 10 34.05 41.22 21.14
C ASP A 10 33.36 40.16 22.01
N GLU A 11 32.06 40.36 22.28
CA GLU A 11 31.21 39.33 22.79
C GLU A 11 31.10 38.25 21.70
N GLU A 12 31.60 37.05 22.00
CA GLU A 12 31.40 35.88 21.19
C GLU A 12 29.90 35.59 21.11
N ASP A 13 29.31 35.82 19.93
CA ASP A 13 27.98 35.37 19.59
C ASP A 13 27.95 33.84 19.65
N GLU A 14 27.36 33.29 20.73
CA GLU A 14 26.97 31.88 20.74
C GLU A 14 26.03 31.62 19.56
N PRO A 15 26.22 30.55 18.79
CA PRO A 15 25.33 30.23 17.69
C PRO A 15 23.94 29.92 18.26
N LYS A 16 23.01 30.84 18.02
CA LYS A 16 21.57 30.62 18.28
C LYS A 16 21.13 29.41 17.47
N ALA A 17 20.95 28.28 18.14
CA ALA A 17 20.34 27.09 17.56
C ALA A 17 19.04 27.49 16.84
N ASP A 18 18.98 27.20 15.57
CA ASP A 18 17.88 27.57 14.67
C ASP A 18 16.56 26.89 15.09
N LYS A 19 15.80 27.55 15.94
CA LYS A 19 14.39 27.17 16.25
C LYS A 19 13.43 27.36 15.07
N LYS A 20 13.95 27.82 13.91
CA LYS A 20 13.13 28.10 12.72
C LYS A 20 12.84 26.87 11.85
N GLU A 21 13.57 25.76 12.00
CA GLU A 21 13.31 24.56 11.18
C GLU A 21 12.12 23.70 11.67
N GLU A 22 11.79 23.74 12.96
CA GLU A 22 10.72 22.90 13.53
C GLU A 22 9.29 23.24 13.06
N ASN A 23 9.05 24.44 12.53
CA ASN A 23 7.72 24.88 12.07
C ASN A 23 7.60 25.01 10.55
N ALA A 24 8.60 24.61 9.76
CA ALA A 24 8.50 24.61 8.30
C ALA A 24 7.60 23.45 7.83
N PRO A 25 6.72 23.64 6.82
CA PRO A 25 5.88 22.56 6.27
C PRO A 25 6.67 21.30 5.87
N GLY A 26 7.92 21.45 5.44
CA GLY A 26 8.82 20.34 5.12
C GLY A 26 9.35 19.57 6.32
N PHE A 27 9.40 20.16 7.52
CA PHE A 27 9.87 19.50 8.73
C PHE A 27 8.91 18.40 9.22
N LEU A 28 7.61 18.70 9.26
CA LEU A 28 6.59 17.72 9.64
C LEU A 28 6.59 16.53 8.68
N ASN A 29 6.73 16.78 7.36
CA ASN A 29 6.79 15.71 6.37
C ASN A 29 8.01 14.81 6.59
N LYS A 30 9.21 15.39 6.77
CA LYS A 30 10.43 14.61 7.06
C LYS A 30 10.30 13.80 8.35
N LYS A 31 9.75 14.40 9.42
CA LYS A 31 9.55 13.70 10.69
C LYS A 31 8.53 12.57 10.57
N MET A 32 7.45 12.77 9.81
CA MET A 32 6.47 11.71 9.53
C MET A 32 7.10 10.57 8.73
N GLU A 33 7.83 10.86 7.66
CA GLU A 33 8.53 9.86 6.84
C GLU A 33 9.53 9.06 7.68
N GLN A 34 10.30 9.72 8.55
CA GLN A 34 11.21 9.06 9.46
C GLN A 34 10.49 8.12 10.42
N ILE A 35 9.39 8.56 11.06
CA ILE A 35 8.60 7.74 11.98
C ILE A 35 8.00 6.54 11.23
N PHE A 36 7.48 6.73 10.01
CA PHE A 36 6.92 5.65 9.22
C PHE A 36 7.99 4.62 8.83
N PHE A 37 9.18 5.08 8.46
CA PHE A 37 10.31 4.20 8.19
C PHE A 37 10.73 3.40 9.44
N GLU A 38 10.94 4.07 10.58
CA GLU A 38 11.30 3.43 11.85
C GLU A 38 10.25 2.41 12.31
N LYS A 39 8.96 2.70 12.08
CA LYS A 39 7.83 1.81 12.36
C LYS A 39 7.57 0.79 11.25
N ARG A 40 8.39 0.80 10.20
CA ARG A 40 8.26 -0.07 9.04
C ARG A 40 6.84 -0.07 8.47
N SER A 41 6.28 1.13 8.35
CA SER A 41 4.89 1.36 7.95
C SER A 41 4.83 2.05 6.61
N ILE A 42 4.10 1.46 5.66
CA ILE A 42 3.82 2.02 4.34
C ILE A 42 2.31 2.21 4.15
N TYR A 43 1.93 3.12 3.28
CA TYR A 43 0.53 3.52 3.11
C TYR A 43 0.17 3.57 1.63
N LEU A 44 -0.92 2.90 1.27
CA LEU A 44 -1.64 3.10 0.01
C LEU A 44 -2.91 3.89 0.31
N TRP A 45 -2.93 5.16 -0.10
CA TRP A 45 -4.08 6.05 0.13
C TRP A 45 -4.56 6.63 -1.19
N GLY A 46 -5.74 6.19 -1.67
CA GLY A 46 -6.29 6.56 -2.96
C GLY A 46 -6.03 5.53 -4.05
N GLN A 47 -5.95 5.98 -5.30
CA GLN A 47 -5.86 5.09 -6.45
C GLN A 47 -4.51 4.36 -6.55
N VAL A 48 -4.58 3.15 -7.08
CA VAL A 48 -3.41 2.38 -7.54
C VAL A 48 -3.06 2.86 -8.95
N ASP A 49 -1.95 3.55 -9.08
CA ASP A 49 -1.39 4.05 -10.34
C ASP A 49 0.14 3.90 -10.34
N ASP A 50 0.81 4.27 -11.42
CA ASP A 50 2.27 4.15 -11.54
C ASP A 50 3.03 4.95 -10.48
N LYS A 51 2.48 6.10 -10.05
CA LYS A 51 3.11 6.95 -9.04
C LYS A 51 3.03 6.31 -7.65
N SER A 52 1.84 5.88 -7.25
CA SER A 52 1.64 5.20 -5.96
C SER A 52 2.37 3.85 -5.92
N ALA A 53 2.37 3.11 -7.03
CA ALA A 53 3.08 1.85 -7.13
C ALA A 53 4.61 2.03 -7.00
N LYS A 54 5.19 3.01 -7.71
CA LYS A 54 6.62 3.32 -7.59
C LYS A 54 7.00 3.67 -6.15
N ASP A 55 6.21 4.50 -5.47
CA ASP A 55 6.47 4.90 -4.09
C ASP A 55 6.46 3.68 -3.15
N ILE A 56 5.42 2.84 -3.24
CA ILE A 56 5.25 1.65 -2.40
C ILE A 56 6.35 0.62 -2.67
N VAL A 57 6.61 0.29 -3.93
CA VAL A 57 7.67 -0.65 -4.32
C VAL A 57 9.04 -0.18 -3.81
N THR A 58 9.35 1.11 -3.96
CA THR A 58 10.61 1.67 -3.46
C THR A 58 10.72 1.51 -1.94
N LYS A 59 9.65 1.78 -1.20
CA LYS A 59 9.61 1.64 0.26
C LYS A 59 9.73 0.17 0.71
N LEU A 60 9.06 -0.76 0.02
CA LEU A 60 9.17 -2.19 0.28
C LEU A 60 10.62 -2.67 0.14
N LEU A 61 11.26 -2.35 -0.97
CA LEU A 61 12.65 -2.72 -1.24
C LEU A 61 13.63 -2.06 -0.26
N LEU A 62 13.40 -0.81 0.11
CA LEU A 62 14.23 -0.11 1.10
C LEU A 62 14.10 -0.74 2.48
N LEU A 63 12.89 -1.09 2.92
CA LEU A 63 12.65 -1.74 4.20
C LEU A 63 13.22 -3.17 4.24
N ASP A 64 13.16 -3.92 3.13
CA ASP A 64 13.81 -5.23 3.03
C ASP A 64 15.33 -5.09 3.14
N ALA A 65 15.95 -4.11 2.46
CA ALA A 65 17.38 -3.86 2.53
C ALA A 65 17.86 -3.39 3.91
N ASP A 66 17.06 -2.58 4.63
CA ASP A 66 17.38 -2.07 5.97
C ASP A 66 17.42 -3.20 7.02
N LYS A 67 16.36 -4.00 7.09
CA LYS A 67 16.25 -5.12 8.04
C LYS A 67 15.57 -6.33 7.38
N PRO A 68 16.32 -7.19 6.69
CA PRO A 68 15.75 -8.37 6.07
C PRO A 68 15.03 -9.27 7.07
N GLY A 69 13.78 -9.63 6.76
CA GLY A 69 12.95 -10.50 7.61
C GLY A 69 12.20 -9.82 8.76
N ALA A 70 12.43 -8.52 9.00
CA ALA A 70 11.58 -7.78 9.93
C ALA A 70 10.26 -7.37 9.28
N GLU A 71 9.13 -7.60 9.95
CA GLU A 71 7.78 -7.36 9.43
C GLU A 71 7.57 -5.92 8.93
N ILE A 72 6.78 -5.80 7.86
CA ILE A 72 6.36 -4.51 7.28
C ILE A 72 4.84 -4.38 7.45
N ASN A 73 4.38 -3.23 7.97
CA ASN A 73 2.96 -2.90 8.09
C ASN A 73 2.50 -2.12 6.87
N PHE A 74 1.54 -2.66 6.12
CA PHE A 74 0.99 -2.04 4.93
C PHE A 74 -0.47 -1.62 5.16
N TYR A 75 -0.68 -0.32 5.33
CA TYR A 75 -2.00 0.28 5.55
C TYR A 75 -2.65 0.63 4.22
N ILE A 76 -3.89 0.20 4.02
CA ILE A 76 -4.60 0.30 2.74
C ILE A 76 -5.94 1.01 2.91
N ASN A 77 -6.12 2.12 2.18
CA ASN A 77 -7.39 2.79 1.92
C ASN A 77 -7.45 3.15 0.43
N SER A 78 -7.95 2.23 -0.40
CA SER A 78 -7.86 2.35 -1.85
C SER A 78 -9.12 1.83 -2.55
N PRO A 79 -9.62 2.57 -3.55
CA PRO A 79 -10.66 2.08 -4.45
C PRO A 79 -10.11 1.09 -5.51
N GLY A 80 -8.81 0.82 -5.53
CA GLY A 80 -8.12 0.08 -6.59
C GLY A 80 -7.58 0.99 -7.68
N GLY A 81 -7.43 0.47 -8.88
CA GLY A 81 -6.91 1.23 -10.03
C GLY A 81 -6.23 0.36 -11.07
N VAL A 82 -5.09 0.79 -11.61
CA VAL A 82 -4.38 0.16 -12.72
C VAL A 82 -3.84 -1.21 -12.32
N VAL A 83 -4.25 -2.25 -13.04
CA VAL A 83 -3.89 -3.64 -12.74
C VAL A 83 -2.37 -3.85 -12.75
N THR A 84 -1.68 -3.40 -13.80
CA THR A 84 -0.21 -3.57 -13.91
C THR A 84 0.56 -2.85 -12.82
N ALA A 85 0.11 -1.68 -12.39
CA ALA A 85 0.68 -0.96 -11.26
C ALA A 85 0.47 -1.74 -9.95
N GLY A 86 -0.74 -2.27 -9.72
CA GLY A 86 -1.04 -3.12 -8.58
C GLY A 86 -0.24 -4.42 -8.56
N MET A 87 -0.05 -5.06 -9.72
CA MET A 87 0.77 -6.27 -9.83
C MET A 87 2.24 -6.02 -9.50
N SER A 88 2.80 -4.85 -9.83
CA SER A 88 4.16 -4.52 -9.42
C SER A 88 4.32 -4.44 -7.89
N ILE A 89 3.29 -3.94 -7.19
CA ILE A 89 3.28 -3.95 -5.71
C ILE A 89 3.14 -5.40 -5.20
N TYR A 90 2.19 -6.16 -5.73
CA TYR A 90 1.95 -7.55 -5.36
C TYR A 90 3.21 -8.41 -5.50
N ASP A 91 3.81 -8.40 -6.68
CA ASP A 91 5.03 -9.18 -6.94
C ASP A 91 6.17 -8.77 -6.00
N THR A 92 6.31 -7.47 -5.70
CA THR A 92 7.32 -7.00 -4.75
C THR A 92 7.03 -7.50 -3.33
N MET A 93 5.75 -7.48 -2.88
CA MET A 93 5.36 -8.04 -1.57
C MET A 93 5.73 -9.52 -1.45
N GLN A 94 5.58 -10.29 -2.54
CA GLN A 94 5.91 -11.73 -2.55
C GLN A 94 7.42 -11.97 -2.72
N PHE A 95 8.15 -11.05 -3.32
CA PHE A 95 9.59 -11.18 -3.63
C PHE A 95 10.50 -10.91 -2.44
N ILE A 96 10.14 -9.95 -1.58
CA ILE A 96 10.95 -9.54 -0.44
C ILE A 96 10.92 -10.58 0.69
N LYS A 97 11.94 -10.55 1.58
CA LYS A 97 12.03 -11.49 2.70
C LYS A 97 11.09 -11.19 3.87
N PRO A 98 10.84 -9.91 4.23
CA PRO A 98 9.90 -9.57 5.29
C PRO A 98 8.48 -10.03 5.01
N ASP A 99 7.78 -10.55 6.02
CA ASP A 99 6.33 -10.66 5.97
C ASP A 99 5.70 -9.27 5.87
N VAL A 100 4.72 -9.15 4.97
CA VAL A 100 3.92 -7.92 4.84
C VAL A 100 2.58 -8.14 5.53
N SER A 101 2.39 -7.47 6.67
CA SER A 101 1.12 -7.40 7.37
C SER A 101 0.24 -6.34 6.71
N THR A 102 -0.99 -6.66 6.33
CA THR A 102 -1.90 -5.72 5.68
C THR A 102 -3.01 -5.27 6.62
N ILE A 103 -3.31 -3.97 6.62
CA ILE A 103 -4.34 -3.38 7.49
C ILE A 103 -5.28 -2.51 6.64
N VAL A 104 -6.53 -2.95 6.48
CA VAL A 104 -7.53 -2.19 5.72
C VAL A 104 -8.16 -1.11 6.59
N MET A 105 -8.09 0.14 6.09
CA MET A 105 -8.65 1.34 6.70
C MET A 105 -9.61 2.02 5.72
N GLY A 106 -10.89 2.15 6.06
CA GLY A 106 -11.89 2.73 5.17
C GLY A 106 -12.33 1.77 4.07
N GLN A 107 -11.51 1.54 3.03
CA GLN A 107 -11.86 0.59 1.97
C GLN A 107 -10.65 -0.08 1.34
N ALA A 108 -10.85 -1.30 0.89
CA ALA A 108 -9.96 -2.03 -0.01
C ALA A 108 -10.80 -2.60 -1.16
N CYS A 109 -10.80 -1.94 -2.32
CA CYS A 109 -11.59 -2.34 -3.47
C CYS A 109 -10.70 -2.74 -4.65
N SER A 110 -11.16 -3.71 -5.47
CA SER A 110 -10.47 -4.08 -6.72
C SER A 110 -8.98 -4.41 -6.47
N MET A 111 -8.04 -3.75 -7.15
CA MET A 111 -6.61 -3.95 -6.87
C MET A 111 -6.22 -3.67 -5.41
N GLY A 112 -6.89 -2.73 -4.72
CA GLY A 112 -6.68 -2.51 -3.29
C GLY A 112 -7.09 -3.73 -2.44
N SER A 113 -8.18 -4.40 -2.82
CA SER A 113 -8.61 -5.67 -2.18
C SER A 113 -7.60 -6.79 -2.40
N LEU A 114 -7.11 -6.94 -3.64
CA LEU A 114 -6.10 -7.96 -3.95
C LEU A 114 -4.82 -7.75 -3.11
N LEU A 115 -4.33 -6.52 -3.02
CA LEU A 115 -3.15 -6.20 -2.21
C LEU A 115 -3.38 -6.46 -0.72
N ALA A 116 -4.57 -6.15 -0.20
CA ALA A 116 -4.93 -6.44 1.18
C ALA A 116 -4.98 -7.95 1.47
N THR A 117 -5.56 -8.73 0.54
CA THR A 117 -5.66 -10.18 0.62
C THR A 117 -4.29 -10.87 0.47
N ALA A 118 -3.34 -10.24 -0.23
CA ALA A 118 -2.01 -10.76 -0.50
C ALA A 118 -1.01 -10.61 0.67
N GLY A 119 -1.44 -10.09 1.82
CA GLY A 119 -0.64 -10.07 3.05
C GLY A 119 -0.27 -11.46 3.55
N ALA A 120 0.73 -11.53 4.43
CA ALA A 120 1.17 -12.79 5.02
C ALA A 120 0.00 -13.47 5.78
N PRO A 121 -0.14 -14.79 5.68
CA PRO A 121 -1.20 -15.53 6.35
C PRO A 121 -1.23 -15.28 7.87
N GLY A 122 -2.41 -14.99 8.42
CA GLY A 122 -2.62 -14.62 9.82
C GLY A 122 -2.26 -13.16 10.17
N LYS A 123 -1.85 -12.37 9.17
CA LYS A 123 -1.43 -10.97 9.34
C LYS A 123 -2.21 -9.99 8.44
N ARG A 124 -3.39 -10.37 8.01
CA ARG A 124 -4.29 -9.57 7.19
C ARG A 124 -5.44 -9.07 8.04
N MET A 125 -5.45 -7.78 8.30
CA MET A 125 -6.33 -7.15 9.28
C MET A 125 -7.27 -6.14 8.62
N ILE A 126 -8.41 -5.92 9.23
CA ILE A 126 -9.39 -4.92 8.79
C ILE A 126 -9.95 -4.16 9.98
N LEU A 127 -10.15 -2.85 9.86
CA LEU A 127 -10.85 -2.07 10.88
C LEU A 127 -12.37 -2.31 10.82
N PRO A 128 -13.11 -2.18 11.95
CA PRO A 128 -14.51 -2.62 12.05
C PRO A 128 -15.48 -1.99 11.05
N ASN A 129 -15.22 -0.75 10.62
CA ASN A 129 -16.07 0.00 9.68
C ASN A 129 -15.47 0.05 8.26
N ALA A 130 -14.37 -0.64 8.01
CA ALA A 130 -13.78 -0.72 6.69
C ALA A 130 -14.53 -1.75 5.83
N ARG A 131 -14.34 -1.66 4.51
CA ARG A 131 -15.03 -2.50 3.52
C ARG A 131 -14.04 -3.11 2.56
N HIS A 132 -14.36 -4.30 2.09
CA HIS A 132 -13.75 -4.93 0.91
C HIS A 132 -14.71 -4.89 -0.28
N MET A 133 -14.15 -4.89 -1.49
CA MET A 133 -14.91 -5.15 -2.72
C MET A 133 -14.02 -5.89 -3.72
N ILE A 134 -14.54 -7.02 -4.18
CA ILE A 134 -13.93 -7.81 -5.25
C ILE A 134 -14.78 -7.74 -6.51
N HIS A 135 -14.14 -7.70 -7.67
CA HIS A 135 -14.76 -7.78 -8.97
C HIS A 135 -13.75 -8.18 -10.05
N GLN A 136 -14.24 -8.55 -11.23
CA GLN A 136 -13.38 -8.80 -12.38
C GLN A 136 -12.74 -7.50 -12.91
N PRO A 137 -11.58 -7.57 -13.60
CA PRO A 137 -10.98 -6.39 -14.19
C PRO A 137 -11.92 -5.76 -15.24
N SER A 138 -12.00 -4.43 -15.22
CA SER A 138 -12.68 -3.67 -16.25
C SER A 138 -11.66 -3.18 -17.29
N GLY A 139 -12.07 -3.16 -18.54
CA GLY A 139 -11.23 -2.66 -19.63
C GLY A 139 -12.05 -2.36 -20.85
N GLY A 140 -11.45 -1.69 -21.83
CA GLY A 140 -12.02 -1.39 -23.12
C GLY A 140 -11.07 -1.80 -24.25
N ALA A 141 -11.63 -2.13 -25.40
CA ALA A 141 -10.89 -2.42 -26.62
C ALA A 141 -11.38 -1.51 -27.75
N GLY A 142 -10.45 -0.99 -28.55
CA GLY A 142 -10.79 -0.13 -29.70
C GLY A 142 -9.77 -0.30 -30.83
N GLY A 143 -10.18 0.04 -32.06
CA GLY A 143 -9.34 -0.09 -33.25
C GLY A 143 -9.86 -1.13 -34.23
N GLN A 144 -8.96 -1.77 -34.99
CA GLN A 144 -9.32 -2.82 -35.94
C GLN A 144 -9.76 -4.10 -35.20
N ALA A 145 -10.62 -4.91 -35.86
CA ALA A 145 -11.19 -6.12 -35.22
C ALA A 145 -10.11 -7.06 -34.61
N THR A 146 -9.00 -7.26 -35.33
CA THR A 146 -7.88 -8.09 -34.86
C THR A 146 -7.23 -7.48 -33.59
N ASP A 147 -7.04 -6.17 -33.58
CA ASP A 147 -6.43 -5.48 -32.41
C ASP A 147 -7.37 -5.53 -31.22
N MET A 148 -8.68 -5.35 -31.44
CA MET A 148 -9.68 -5.51 -30.36
C MET A 148 -9.66 -6.94 -29.76
N GLN A 149 -9.55 -7.96 -30.64
CA GLN A 149 -9.49 -9.35 -30.19
C GLN A 149 -8.23 -9.61 -29.33
N ILE A 150 -7.08 -9.05 -29.71
CA ILE A 150 -5.83 -9.15 -28.92
C ILE A 150 -6.03 -8.52 -27.53
N GLN A 151 -6.62 -7.33 -27.46
CA GLN A 151 -6.88 -6.63 -26.19
C GLN A 151 -7.86 -7.40 -25.30
N VAL A 152 -8.96 -7.92 -25.87
CA VAL A 152 -9.93 -8.74 -25.13
C VAL A 152 -9.26 -10.01 -24.58
N ASN A 153 -8.46 -10.71 -25.38
CA ASN A 153 -7.75 -11.89 -24.92
C ASN A 153 -6.79 -11.58 -23.77
N GLU A 154 -6.14 -10.43 -23.77
CA GLU A 154 -5.26 -10.00 -22.69
C GLU A 154 -6.05 -9.68 -21.40
N ILE A 155 -7.20 -9.02 -21.51
CA ILE A 155 -8.10 -8.79 -20.36
C ILE A 155 -8.57 -10.12 -19.76
N LEU A 156 -8.91 -11.11 -20.57
CA LEU A 156 -9.32 -12.44 -20.10
C LEU A 156 -8.18 -13.19 -19.38
N LYS A 157 -6.93 -13.06 -19.86
CA LYS A 157 -5.76 -13.60 -19.17
C LYS A 157 -5.56 -12.91 -17.81
N MET A 158 -5.67 -11.57 -17.77
CA MET A 158 -5.58 -10.83 -16.51
C MET A 158 -6.69 -11.26 -15.54
N LYS A 159 -7.95 -11.40 -16.00
CA LYS A 159 -9.06 -11.90 -15.17
C LYS A 159 -8.69 -13.25 -14.54
N LYS A 160 -8.21 -14.19 -15.32
CA LYS A 160 -7.80 -15.51 -14.84
C LYS A 160 -6.69 -15.39 -13.78
N ASN A 161 -5.64 -14.65 -14.07
CA ASN A 161 -4.49 -14.49 -13.19
C ASN A 161 -4.88 -13.86 -11.84
N LEU A 162 -5.69 -12.80 -11.85
CA LEU A 162 -6.19 -12.16 -10.64
C LEU A 162 -7.05 -13.11 -9.80
N THR A 163 -7.90 -13.92 -10.44
CA THR A 163 -8.70 -14.93 -9.76
C THR A 163 -7.82 -16.01 -9.11
N GLU A 164 -6.77 -16.49 -9.81
CA GLU A 164 -5.80 -17.45 -9.27
C GLU A 164 -5.05 -16.89 -8.05
N ILE A 165 -4.72 -15.59 -8.05
CA ILE A 165 -4.10 -14.92 -6.89
C ILE A 165 -5.06 -14.91 -5.70
N TYR A 166 -6.34 -14.57 -5.90
CA TYR A 166 -7.32 -14.64 -4.83
C TYR A 166 -7.50 -16.06 -4.29
N VAL A 167 -7.54 -17.08 -5.16
CA VAL A 167 -7.57 -18.50 -4.73
C VAL A 167 -6.38 -18.85 -3.85
N HIS A 168 -5.18 -18.45 -4.28
CA HIS A 168 -3.93 -18.71 -3.55
C HIS A 168 -3.93 -18.12 -2.14
N HIS A 169 -4.46 -16.92 -1.99
CA HIS A 169 -4.43 -16.19 -0.71
C HIS A 169 -5.72 -16.38 0.15
N ASN A 170 -6.76 -16.97 -0.39
CA ASN A 170 -8.02 -17.15 0.35
C ASN A 170 -7.87 -18.12 1.53
N SER A 171 -8.13 -17.66 2.76
CA SER A 171 -7.96 -18.47 3.97
C SER A 171 -9.07 -19.49 4.21
N LYS A 172 -10.15 -19.46 3.42
CA LYS A 172 -11.29 -20.39 3.54
C LYS A 172 -11.32 -21.46 2.44
N GLY A 173 -10.31 -21.47 1.55
CA GLY A 173 -10.19 -22.47 0.51
C GLY A 173 -11.21 -22.34 -0.62
N LYS A 174 -11.64 -21.12 -0.92
CA LYS A 174 -12.51 -20.84 -2.07
C LYS A 174 -11.90 -21.35 -3.37
N THR A 175 -12.69 -22.00 -4.18
CA THR A 175 -12.28 -22.52 -5.49
C THR A 175 -12.22 -21.40 -6.53
N PHE A 176 -11.54 -21.66 -7.66
CA PHE A 176 -11.48 -20.75 -8.79
C PHE A 176 -12.88 -20.39 -9.33
N ASP A 177 -13.76 -21.39 -9.46
CA ASP A 177 -15.11 -21.18 -10.00
C ASP A 177 -15.97 -20.34 -9.05
N GLU A 178 -15.89 -20.57 -7.73
CA GLU A 178 -16.58 -19.75 -6.74
C GLU A 178 -16.10 -18.28 -6.81
N LEU A 179 -14.79 -18.06 -6.75
CA LEU A 179 -14.22 -16.71 -6.82
C LEU A 179 -14.52 -16.02 -8.17
N SER A 180 -14.42 -16.75 -9.28
CA SER A 180 -14.75 -16.22 -10.61
C SER A 180 -16.20 -15.77 -10.70
N ASN A 181 -17.14 -16.54 -10.13
CA ASN A 181 -18.56 -16.19 -10.08
C ASN A 181 -18.82 -15.00 -9.13
N ASP A 182 -18.23 -15.02 -7.92
CA ASP A 182 -18.39 -13.97 -6.93
C ASP A 182 -17.78 -12.62 -7.36
N MET A 183 -16.80 -12.66 -8.26
CA MET A 183 -16.15 -11.48 -8.87
C MET A 183 -16.81 -11.02 -10.19
N GLU A 184 -17.87 -11.67 -10.66
CA GLU A 184 -18.50 -11.30 -11.93
C GLU A 184 -19.08 -9.87 -11.91
N ARG A 185 -19.51 -9.40 -10.75
CA ARG A 185 -19.98 -8.04 -10.47
C ARG A 185 -19.37 -7.54 -9.16
N ASP A 186 -19.54 -6.25 -8.89
CA ASP A 186 -19.09 -5.64 -7.64
C ASP A 186 -19.68 -6.38 -6.43
N ASN A 187 -18.81 -7.06 -5.70
CA ASN A 187 -19.18 -7.80 -4.50
C ASN A 187 -18.59 -7.10 -3.27
N PHE A 188 -19.42 -6.27 -2.64
CA PHE A 188 -19.05 -5.49 -1.47
C PHE A 188 -19.23 -6.31 -0.19
N MET A 189 -18.25 -6.24 0.69
CA MET A 189 -18.21 -6.93 1.97
C MET A 189 -17.90 -5.97 3.10
N SER A 190 -18.63 -6.09 4.20
CA SER A 190 -18.26 -5.51 5.50
C SER A 190 -17.00 -6.17 6.05
N ALA A 191 -16.47 -5.64 7.15
CA ALA A 191 -15.30 -6.25 7.80
C ALA A 191 -15.54 -7.71 8.21
N GLN A 192 -16.72 -8.03 8.76
CA GLN A 192 -17.05 -9.39 9.17
C GLN A 192 -17.21 -10.33 7.96
N GLU A 193 -17.92 -9.88 6.93
CA GLU A 193 -18.08 -10.65 5.71
C GLU A 193 -16.74 -10.92 5.01
N ALA A 194 -15.79 -9.98 5.03
CA ALA A 194 -14.45 -10.17 4.46
C ALA A 194 -13.61 -11.21 5.22
N VAL A 195 -13.74 -11.29 6.56
CA VAL A 195 -13.14 -12.34 7.39
C VAL A 195 -13.79 -13.70 7.09
N ASP A 196 -15.12 -13.75 7.08
CA ASP A 196 -15.87 -14.98 6.84
C ASP A 196 -15.63 -15.53 5.43
N TYR A 197 -15.45 -14.63 4.46
CA TYR A 197 -15.11 -14.96 3.07
C TYR A 197 -13.66 -15.44 2.91
N GLY A 198 -12.76 -15.02 3.80
CA GLY A 198 -11.34 -15.40 3.79
C GLY A 198 -10.42 -14.45 3.02
N LEU A 199 -10.81 -13.18 2.84
CA LEU A 199 -9.96 -12.15 2.24
C LEU A 199 -8.98 -11.53 3.26
N VAL A 200 -9.38 -11.52 4.53
CA VAL A 200 -8.58 -11.06 5.67
C VAL A 200 -8.73 -12.05 6.83
N ASP A 201 -7.85 -11.94 7.83
CA ASP A 201 -7.78 -12.92 8.92
C ASP A 201 -8.57 -12.47 10.16
N GLU A 202 -8.54 -11.16 10.49
CA GLU A 202 -9.20 -10.66 11.70
C GLU A 202 -9.65 -9.20 11.62
N ILE A 203 -10.62 -8.84 12.47
CA ILE A 203 -11.05 -7.47 12.70
C ILE A 203 -10.32 -6.93 13.93
N ILE A 204 -9.56 -5.83 13.76
CA ILE A 204 -8.88 -5.17 14.86
C ILE A 204 -9.59 -3.86 15.23
N SER A 205 -9.98 -3.70 16.50
CA SER A 205 -10.66 -2.49 17.00
C SER A 205 -9.77 -1.60 17.85
N LYS A 206 -8.64 -2.12 18.35
CA LYS A 206 -7.65 -1.41 19.16
C LYS A 206 -6.25 -1.92 18.82
N ARG A 207 -5.28 -1.03 18.97
CA ARG A 207 -3.85 -1.32 18.80
C ARG A 207 -3.20 -1.62 20.13
#